data_a05dcc60149e175e58cd032668eb2260
#
_entry.id   a05dcc60149e175e58cd032668eb2260
#
_cell.length_a   1.000
_cell.length_b   1.000
_cell.length_c   1.000
_cell.angle_alpha   90.00
_cell.angle_beta   90.00
_cell.angle_gamma   90.00
#
_symmetry.space_group_name_H-M   'P 1'
#
loop_
_entity.id
_entity.type
_entity.pdbx_description
1 polymer ?
#
loop_
_entity_poly.entity_id
_entity_poly.type
_entity_poly.pdbx_seq_one_letter_code
_entity_poly.pdbx_strand_id
1 'polypeptide(L)'
;VIIAKSIAAFLNSDGGNLLIGVKENKEKGKFEIVGIEEDVKKSRDHTLDGYKRTLIDEIIRTFFPPKIYNHLHNYIEIEFVDIEEKIVCWIKVKRSDSRVFLKINDRDIFMIRVDSENRTIEGEKLVDNCIKKWGSRS
;
A
#
# COMPACT_ATOMS: atom_id res chain seq x y z
N VAL A 1 -2.41 2.39 9.01
CA VAL A 1 -2.72 0.95 8.95
C VAL A 1 -3.48 0.59 7.68
N ILE A 2 -4.47 1.37 7.30
CA ILE A 2 -5.26 1.11 6.07
C ILE A 2 -4.38 1.14 4.82
N ILE A 3 -3.51 2.14 4.71
CA ILE A 3 -2.58 2.26 3.58
C ILE A 3 -1.60 1.08 3.55
N ALA A 4 -1.06 0.70 4.72
CA ALA A 4 -0.15 -0.44 4.83
C ALA A 4 -0.83 -1.74 4.39
N LYS A 5 -2.07 -1.96 4.82
CA LYS A 5 -2.84 -3.15 4.44
C LYS A 5 -3.09 -3.21 2.93
N SER A 6 -3.42 -2.08 2.31
CA SER A 6 -3.63 -2.01 0.87
C SER A 6 -2.36 -2.33 0.11
N ILE A 7 -1.22 -1.76 0.51
CA ILE A 7 0.06 -2.04 -0.12
C ILE A 7 0.43 -3.52 0.01
N ALA A 8 0.29 -4.09 1.22
CA ALA A 8 0.57 -5.50 1.45
C ALA A 8 -0.32 -6.41 0.60
N ALA A 9 -1.59 -6.08 0.50
CA ALA A 9 -2.54 -6.86 -0.30
C ALA A 9 -2.14 -6.86 -1.78
N PHE A 10 -1.70 -5.71 -2.32
CA PHE A 10 -1.21 -5.63 -3.70
C PHE A 10 0.08 -6.42 -3.89
N LEU A 11 1.03 -6.31 -2.96
CA LEU A 11 2.29 -7.06 -3.02
C LEU A 11 2.05 -8.57 -3.06
N ASN A 12 1.08 -9.04 -2.32
CA ASN A 12 0.75 -10.48 -2.22
C ASN A 12 -0.23 -10.95 -3.30
N SER A 13 -0.63 -10.06 -4.18
CA SER A 13 -1.58 -10.39 -5.26
C SER A 13 -0.94 -10.06 -6.62
N ASP A 14 -1.57 -9.26 -7.42
CA ASP A 14 -1.08 -8.96 -8.78
C ASP A 14 -0.53 -7.53 -8.90
N GLY A 15 -0.15 -6.92 -7.78
CA GLY A 15 0.20 -5.52 -7.75
C GLY A 15 -1.04 -4.65 -7.82
N GLY A 16 -0.85 -3.37 -7.95
CA GLY A 16 -1.97 -2.45 -8.07
C GLY A 16 -1.57 -0.99 -7.87
N ASN A 17 -2.58 -0.15 -7.88
CA ASN A 17 -2.42 1.28 -7.72
C ASN A 17 -3.26 1.76 -6.54
N LEU A 18 -2.64 2.58 -5.70
CA LEU A 18 -3.32 3.22 -4.58
C LEU A 18 -3.24 4.72 -4.77
N LEU A 19 -4.38 5.38 -4.71
CA LEU A 19 -4.45 6.83 -4.81
C LEU A 19 -4.84 7.43 -3.46
N ILE A 20 -4.00 8.34 -2.96
CA ILE A 20 -4.28 9.08 -1.74
C ILE A 20 -4.69 10.49 -2.15
N GLY A 21 -5.83 10.95 -1.65
CA GLY A 21 -6.40 12.24 -2.03
C GLY A 21 -7.61 12.11 -2.95
N VAL A 22 -8.08 10.88 -3.16
CA VAL A 22 -9.29 10.58 -3.91
C VAL A 22 -10.25 9.87 -2.99
N LYS A 23 -11.45 10.39 -2.88
CA LYS A 23 -12.50 9.82 -2.04
C LYS A 23 -13.60 9.22 -2.91
N GLU A 24 -13.99 8.01 -2.62
CA GLU A 24 -15.09 7.36 -3.30
C GLU A 24 -16.41 7.68 -2.59
N ASN A 25 -17.38 8.17 -3.36
CA ASN A 25 -18.75 8.32 -2.88
C ASN A 25 -19.56 7.12 -3.39
N LYS A 26 -19.71 6.12 -2.55
CA LYS A 26 -20.39 4.86 -2.92
C LYS A 26 -21.86 5.06 -3.25
N GLU A 27 -22.52 6.03 -2.62
CA GLU A 27 -23.94 6.28 -2.87
C GLU A 27 -24.18 6.83 -4.28
N LYS A 28 -23.27 7.68 -4.77
CA LYS A 28 -23.38 8.30 -6.09
C LYS A 28 -22.58 7.59 -7.15
N GLY A 29 -21.77 6.58 -6.77
CA GLY A 29 -20.87 5.90 -7.69
C GLY A 29 -19.82 6.81 -8.31
N LYS A 30 -19.45 7.89 -7.64
CA LYS A 30 -18.51 8.88 -8.13
C LYS A 30 -17.28 9.00 -7.23
N PHE A 31 -16.18 9.46 -7.81
CA PHE A 31 -14.97 9.79 -7.08
C PHE A 31 -14.87 11.31 -6.91
N GLU A 32 -14.42 11.74 -5.76
CA GLU A 32 -14.15 13.13 -5.46
C GLU A 32 -12.66 13.33 -5.27
N ILE A 33 -12.08 14.32 -5.96
CA ILE A 33 -10.68 14.65 -5.82
C ILE A 33 -10.55 15.61 -4.65
N VAL A 34 -10.01 15.10 -3.55
CA VAL A 34 -9.82 15.87 -2.32
C VAL A 34 -8.44 16.51 -2.26
N GLY A 35 -7.43 15.80 -2.80
CA GLY A 35 -6.04 16.22 -2.74
C GLY A 35 -5.38 15.91 -1.41
N ILE A 36 -4.07 16.11 -1.34
CA ILE A 36 -3.26 15.84 -0.16
C ILE A 36 -2.65 17.10 0.44
N GLU A 37 -3.04 18.27 -0.03
CA GLU A 37 -2.42 19.55 0.36
C GLU A 37 -2.41 19.77 1.86
N GLU A 38 -3.49 19.43 2.56
CA GLU A 38 -3.56 19.57 4.01
C GLU A 38 -2.57 18.62 4.71
N ASP A 39 -2.44 17.41 4.20
CA ASP A 39 -1.50 16.43 4.76
C ASP A 39 -0.05 16.86 4.50
N VAL A 40 0.21 17.47 3.36
CA VAL A 40 1.54 18.00 3.02
C VAL A 40 1.93 19.12 3.99
N LYS A 41 0.99 20.01 4.34
CA LYS A 41 1.24 21.07 5.31
C LYS A 41 1.60 20.55 6.70
N LYS A 42 1.11 19.37 7.04
CA LYS A 42 1.38 18.72 8.34
C LYS A 42 2.60 17.83 8.29
N SER A 43 3.16 17.61 7.13
CA SER A 43 4.30 16.71 6.95
C SER A 43 5.64 17.41 7.23
N ARG A 44 6.69 16.60 7.22
CA ARG A 44 8.06 17.06 7.38
C ARG A 44 8.40 18.07 6.28
N ASP A 45 8.99 19.20 6.64
CA ASP A 45 9.39 20.28 5.73
C ASP A 45 8.25 20.91 4.92
N HIS A 46 7.01 20.52 5.14
CA HIS A 46 5.83 21.04 4.43
C HIS A 46 5.97 20.96 2.90
N THR A 47 6.68 19.94 2.40
CA THR A 47 6.94 19.71 0.98
C THR A 47 6.47 18.32 0.55
N LEU A 48 6.36 18.12 -0.75
CA LEU A 48 6.01 16.80 -1.30
C LEU A 48 7.09 15.77 -0.96
N ASP A 49 8.36 16.15 -1.01
CA ASP A 49 9.46 15.27 -0.60
C ASP A 49 9.35 14.88 0.87
N GLY A 50 9.00 15.82 1.74
CA GLY A 50 8.79 15.57 3.15
C GLY A 50 7.60 14.65 3.38
N TYR A 51 6.53 14.85 2.64
CA TYR A 51 5.35 13.97 2.68
C TYR A 51 5.71 12.54 2.27
N LYS A 52 6.45 12.39 1.17
CA LYS A 52 6.92 11.09 0.71
C LYS A 52 7.78 10.38 1.75
N ARG A 53 8.73 11.11 2.38
CA ARG A 53 9.56 10.54 3.45
C ARG A 53 8.73 10.13 4.66
N THR A 54 7.71 10.92 5.00
CA THR A 54 6.80 10.59 6.09
C THR A 54 6.03 9.29 5.80
N LEU A 55 5.53 9.13 4.57
CA LEU A 55 4.88 7.89 4.16
C LEU A 55 5.81 6.69 4.30
N ILE A 56 7.04 6.83 3.81
CA ILE A 56 8.01 5.74 3.88
C ILE A 56 8.35 5.40 5.34
N ASP A 57 8.63 6.41 6.15
CA ASP A 57 9.04 6.18 7.55
C ASP A 57 7.89 5.67 8.42
N GLU A 58 6.72 6.26 8.32
CA GLU A 58 5.59 5.93 9.20
C GLU A 58 4.81 4.69 8.76
N ILE A 59 4.83 4.37 7.48
CA ILE A 59 4.05 3.25 6.95
C ILE A 59 4.95 2.10 6.53
N ILE A 60 5.89 2.35 5.63
CA ILE A 60 6.70 1.26 5.08
C ILE A 60 7.65 0.69 6.13
N ARG A 61 8.44 1.54 6.78
CA ARG A 61 9.39 1.06 7.80
C ARG A 61 8.73 0.52 9.05
N THR A 62 7.56 1.04 9.38
CA THR A 62 6.85 0.64 10.60
C THR A 62 6.23 -0.75 10.48
N PHE A 63 5.62 -1.05 9.34
CA PHE A 63 4.80 -2.26 9.19
C PHE A 63 5.40 -3.34 8.29
N PHE A 64 6.38 -3.01 7.46
CA PHE A 64 6.92 -3.95 6.48
C PHE A 64 8.29 -4.48 6.87
N PRO A 65 8.62 -5.71 6.43
CA PRO A 65 9.94 -6.27 6.72
C PRO A 65 11.06 -5.54 5.96
N PRO A 66 12.32 -5.67 6.45
CA PRO A 66 13.47 -5.02 5.83
C PRO A 66 13.64 -5.30 4.33
N LYS A 67 13.24 -6.46 3.88
CA LYS A 67 13.25 -6.83 2.46
C LYS A 67 12.53 -5.77 1.61
N ILE A 68 11.43 -5.24 2.10
CA ILE A 68 10.63 -4.25 1.37
C ILE A 68 11.27 -2.87 1.43
N TYR A 69 11.56 -2.35 2.63
CA TYR A 69 12.04 -0.97 2.73
C TYR A 69 13.52 -0.79 2.33
N ASN A 70 14.31 -1.86 2.35
CA ASN A 70 15.70 -1.80 1.88
C ASN A 70 15.81 -1.83 0.35
N HIS A 71 14.77 -2.31 -0.34
CA HIS A 71 14.71 -2.40 -1.79
C HIS A 71 13.41 -1.80 -2.33
N LEU A 72 13.02 -0.67 -1.76
CA LEU A 72 11.70 -0.09 -1.98
C LEU A 72 11.35 0.09 -3.45
N HIS A 73 12.27 0.60 -4.25
CA HIS A 73 12.04 0.87 -5.68
C HIS A 73 11.72 -0.39 -6.50
N ASN A 74 12.06 -1.59 -5.99
CA ASN A 74 11.72 -2.84 -6.64
C ASN A 74 10.24 -3.22 -6.46
N TYR A 75 9.58 -2.63 -5.47
CA TYR A 75 8.23 -3.00 -5.09
C TYR A 75 7.24 -1.85 -5.18
N ILE A 76 7.67 -0.65 -4.84
CA ILE A 76 6.78 0.49 -4.64
C ILE A 76 7.38 1.74 -5.30
N GLU A 77 6.56 2.43 -6.07
CA GLU A 77 6.90 3.71 -6.68
C GLU A 77 5.86 4.73 -6.24
N ILE A 78 6.32 5.86 -5.71
CA ILE A 78 5.45 6.91 -5.22
C ILE A 78 5.59 8.13 -6.12
N GLU A 79 4.50 8.56 -6.73
CA GLU A 79 4.45 9.72 -7.59
C GLU A 79 3.34 10.68 -7.15
N PHE A 80 3.48 11.94 -7.54
CA PHE A 80 2.47 12.95 -7.29
C PHE A 80 1.95 13.45 -8.63
N VAL A 81 0.64 13.53 -8.75
CA VAL A 81 -0.02 13.98 -9.97
C VAL A 81 -1.02 15.09 -9.67
N ASP A 82 -1.12 16.04 -10.60
CA ASP A 82 -2.12 17.10 -10.50
C ASP A 82 -3.40 16.65 -11.19
N ILE A 83 -4.50 16.64 -10.43
CA ILE A 83 -5.81 16.30 -10.94
C ILE A 83 -6.78 17.39 -10.48
N GLU A 84 -7.43 18.06 -11.41
CA GLU A 84 -8.38 19.15 -11.10
C GLU A 84 -7.79 20.21 -10.16
N GLU A 85 -6.53 20.60 -10.43
CA GLU A 85 -5.78 21.59 -9.65
C GLU A 85 -5.47 21.16 -8.22
N LYS A 86 -5.59 19.86 -7.93
CA LYS A 86 -5.25 19.29 -6.63
C LYS A 86 -4.18 18.23 -6.80
N ILE A 87 -3.39 18.02 -5.77
CA ILE A 87 -2.30 17.04 -5.79
C ILE A 87 -2.80 15.73 -5.20
N VAL A 88 -2.58 14.65 -5.96
CA VAL A 88 -2.93 13.29 -5.55
C VAL A 88 -1.64 12.48 -5.48
N CYS A 89 -1.49 11.69 -4.42
CA CYS A 89 -0.36 10.77 -4.29
C CYS A 89 -0.73 9.44 -4.93
N TRP A 90 0.09 9.01 -5.87
CA TRP A 90 -0.11 7.77 -6.60
C TRP A 90 0.97 6.78 -6.19
N ILE A 91 0.57 5.70 -5.53
CA ILE A 91 1.46 4.62 -5.10
C ILE A 91 1.25 3.44 -6.04
N LYS A 92 2.29 3.13 -6.81
CA LYS A 92 2.30 1.98 -7.72
C LYS A 92 2.95 0.83 -7.00
N VAL A 93 2.25 -0.28 -6.88
CA VAL A 93 2.75 -1.45 -6.19
C VAL A 93 2.91 -2.60 -7.18
N LYS A 94 4.09 -3.22 -7.18
CA LYS A 94 4.37 -4.39 -8.00
C LYS A 94 4.10 -5.64 -7.18
N ARG A 95 3.75 -6.73 -7.86
CA ARG A 95 3.63 -8.03 -7.22
C ARG A 95 4.99 -8.42 -6.62
N SER A 96 4.98 -8.88 -5.38
CA SER A 96 6.19 -9.35 -4.72
C SER A 96 6.61 -10.73 -5.26
N ASP A 97 7.90 -10.99 -5.27
CA ASP A 97 8.47 -12.27 -5.65
C ASP A 97 8.35 -13.33 -4.54
N SER A 98 7.94 -12.93 -3.36
CA SER A 98 7.67 -13.83 -2.24
C SER A 98 6.64 -13.22 -1.31
N ARG A 99 6.13 -14.03 -0.38
CA ARG A 99 5.12 -13.58 0.57
C ARG A 99 5.61 -12.43 1.45
N VAL A 100 4.71 -11.49 1.73
CA VAL A 100 5.01 -10.32 2.56
C VAL A 100 3.99 -10.27 3.70
N PHE A 101 4.49 -10.33 4.93
CA PHE A 101 3.67 -10.18 6.13
C PHE A 101 3.81 -8.77 6.67
N LEU A 102 2.70 -8.18 7.09
CA LEU A 102 2.72 -6.96 7.89
C LEU A 102 2.91 -7.33 9.36
N LYS A 103 3.60 -6.47 10.08
CA LYS A 103 3.68 -6.61 11.54
C LYS A 103 2.86 -5.49 12.18
N ILE A 104 1.74 -5.86 12.79
CA ILE A 104 0.84 -4.92 13.46
C ILE A 104 0.59 -5.43 14.87
N ASN A 105 0.92 -4.62 15.89
CA ASN A 105 0.77 -4.99 17.31
C ASN A 105 1.40 -6.34 17.62
N ASP A 106 2.63 -6.56 17.14
CA ASP A 106 3.41 -7.80 17.32
C ASP A 106 2.78 -9.05 16.70
N ARG A 107 1.83 -8.86 15.79
CA ARG A 107 1.22 -9.95 15.02
C ARG A 107 1.63 -9.87 13.57
N ASP A 108 1.92 -11.01 12.98
CA ASP A 108 2.17 -11.13 11.55
C ASP A 108 0.82 -11.29 10.85
N ILE A 109 0.52 -10.38 9.94
CA ILE A 109 -0.75 -10.35 9.23
C ILE A 109 -0.48 -10.50 7.74
N PHE A 110 -1.16 -11.45 7.11
CA PHE A 110 -1.07 -11.67 5.67
C PHE A 110 -2.31 -11.13 4.98
N MET A 111 -2.10 -10.18 4.08
CA MET A 111 -3.18 -9.53 3.33
C MET A 111 -3.12 -9.93 1.87
N ILE A 112 -4.28 -10.16 1.28
CA ILE A 112 -4.42 -10.35 -0.16
C ILE A 112 -5.50 -9.43 -0.71
N ARG A 113 -5.49 -9.24 -2.02
CA ARG A 113 -6.50 -8.46 -2.73
C ARG A 113 -7.40 -9.41 -3.52
N VAL A 114 -8.70 -9.39 -3.22
CA VAL A 114 -9.69 -10.22 -3.90
C VAL A 114 -10.92 -9.36 -4.21
N ASP A 115 -11.28 -9.29 -5.48
CA ASP A 115 -12.48 -8.56 -5.92
C ASP A 115 -12.56 -7.14 -5.38
N SER A 116 -11.45 -6.41 -5.49
CA SER A 116 -11.33 -5.02 -5.04
C SER A 116 -11.41 -4.83 -3.51
N GLU A 117 -11.20 -5.90 -2.77
CA GLU A 117 -11.17 -5.86 -1.30
C GLU A 117 -9.85 -6.36 -0.75
N ASN A 118 -9.42 -5.76 0.36
CA ASN A 118 -8.29 -6.26 1.13
C ASN A 118 -8.82 -7.29 2.12
N ARG A 119 -8.23 -8.49 2.09
CA ARG A 119 -8.64 -9.58 2.99
C ARG A 119 -7.45 -10.11 3.75
N THR A 120 -7.67 -10.39 5.02
CA THR A 120 -6.71 -11.11 5.85
C THR A 120 -6.96 -12.60 5.68
N ILE A 121 -5.90 -13.37 5.44
CA ILE A 121 -6.02 -14.84 5.40
C ILE A 121 -5.00 -15.45 6.33
N GLU A 122 -5.34 -16.63 6.85
CA GLU A 122 -4.47 -17.36 7.77
C GLU A 122 -4.73 -18.86 7.66
N GLY A 123 -3.89 -19.66 8.33
CA GLY A 123 -4.04 -21.10 8.38
C GLY A 123 -3.89 -21.76 7.02
N GLU A 124 -4.75 -22.74 6.75
CA GLU A 124 -4.70 -23.52 5.52
C GLU A 124 -4.85 -22.67 4.26
N LYS A 125 -5.74 -21.69 4.31
CA LYS A 125 -5.94 -20.77 3.16
C LYS A 125 -4.68 -19.98 2.83
N LEU A 126 -3.94 -19.58 3.86
CA LEU A 126 -2.67 -18.88 3.68
C LEU A 126 -1.65 -19.80 3.00
N VAL A 127 -1.52 -21.01 3.47
CA VAL A 127 -0.59 -22.00 2.90
C VAL A 127 -0.94 -22.25 1.43
N ASP A 128 -2.20 -22.51 1.14
CA ASP A 128 -2.67 -22.76 -0.24
C ASP A 128 -2.41 -21.56 -1.15
N ASN A 129 -2.64 -20.36 -0.66
CA ASN A 129 -2.38 -19.14 -1.43
C ASN A 129 -0.89 -19.00 -1.75
N CYS A 130 -0.02 -19.22 -0.77
CA CYS A 130 1.42 -19.11 -0.97
C CYS A 130 1.94 -20.13 -1.96
N ILE A 131 1.47 -21.38 -1.88
CA ILE A 131 1.86 -22.44 -2.81
C ILE A 131 1.43 -22.07 -4.23
N LYS A 132 0.21 -21.59 -4.38
CA LYS A 132 -0.36 -21.21 -5.68
C LYS A 132 0.40 -20.06 -6.33
N LYS A 133 0.81 -19.08 -5.55
CA LYS A 133 1.48 -17.86 -6.04
C LYS A 133 2.98 -18.06 -6.26
N TRP A 134 3.66 -18.72 -5.34
CA TRP A 134 5.13 -18.81 -5.32
C TRP A 134 5.67 -20.24 -5.32
N GLY A 135 4.79 -21.21 -5.36
CA GLY A 135 5.15 -22.64 -5.35
C GLY A 135 5.43 -23.16 -3.96
N SER A 136 5.83 -24.45 -3.89
CA SER A 136 6.11 -25.13 -2.62
C SER A 136 7.44 -24.73 -2.00
N ARG A 137 8.27 -24.00 -2.74
CA ARG A 137 9.52 -23.42 -2.22
C ARG A 137 9.25 -21.97 -1.85
N SER A 138 9.57 -21.65 -0.68
CA SER A 138 9.41 -20.29 -0.20
C SER A 138 10.68 -19.81 0.46
#